data_d386825beda8520c65c37280367b211f
#
_entry.id   d386825beda8520c65c37280367b211f
#
_cell.length_a   1.000
_cell.length_b   1.000
_cell.length_c   1.000
_cell.angle_alpha   90.00
_cell.angle_beta   90.00
_cell.angle_gamma   90.00
#
_symmetry.space_group_name_H-M   'P 1'
#
loop_
_entity.id
_entity.type
_entity.pdbx_description
1 polymer ?
#
loop_
_entity_poly.entity_id
_entity_poly.type
_entity_poly.pdbx_seq_one_letter_code
_entity_poly.pdbx_strand_id
1 'polypeptide(L)'
;MLISTVSALALTGSLFTMSAYADIIIGFIGPITGSVAAYGIQANNGVKVAIDEFNKKGGINGEKLVLKVFDDGAEPKQGVSAANQLVGEGIQYVVGPVTSNIALPVSNILEENDVLMITPSSTTPELSSRGLWNVLRTTGRDDQQGDYAANYFIQHLKDKRIAIVHDRATYGKGLADAFKSALNKGGVTEVFYGNITPGEKDYSVMVSRLKQEKVDYVYFGGYHPEAGLLLKQLREQGVDAPLIGGDGFNTSELWSIAGNAAEGSLFTNAIDVKGNPSAQDAIKALKAQNIPPETFAINGYAAVEVLAYGIEKAGSADDPEAVAKAVKSGEPIKTTLGEITYGDRGDITSKVFGMYKWHNGEIISAE
;
A
#
# COMPACT_ATOMS: atom_id res chain seq x y z
N MET A 1 -85.63 2.91 -26.80
CA MET A 1 -84.47 3.71 -27.08
C MET A 1 -83.55 3.61 -25.86
N LEU A 2 -82.65 2.58 -25.86
CA LEU A 2 -81.73 2.34 -24.75
C LEU A 2 -80.37 2.96 -25.13
N ILE A 3 -79.86 3.88 -24.30
CA ILE A 3 -78.54 4.50 -24.44
C ILE A 3 -77.60 3.77 -23.51
N SER A 4 -76.67 3.02 -24.08
CA SER A 4 -75.61 2.34 -23.34
C SER A 4 -74.38 3.27 -23.18
N THR A 5 -74.12 3.69 -21.97
CA THR A 5 -72.87 4.41 -21.60
C THR A 5 -71.72 3.45 -21.42
N VAL A 6 -70.68 3.53 -22.26
CA VAL A 6 -69.46 2.83 -22.16
C VAL A 6 -68.52 3.70 -21.34
N SER A 7 -68.19 3.26 -20.10
CA SER A 7 -67.13 3.89 -19.27
C SER A 7 -65.74 3.36 -19.69
N ALA A 8 -64.91 4.24 -20.22
CA ALA A 8 -63.50 3.94 -20.51
C ALA A 8 -62.69 4.10 -19.22
N LEU A 9 -62.14 3.00 -18.72
CA LEU A 9 -61.17 2.96 -17.61
C LEU A 9 -59.78 3.27 -18.19
N ALA A 10 -59.28 4.46 -17.93
CA ALA A 10 -57.89 4.82 -18.29
C ALA A 10 -56.92 4.19 -17.25
N LEU A 11 -56.20 3.17 -17.65
CA LEU A 11 -55.09 2.60 -16.90
C LEU A 11 -53.89 3.54 -17.07
N THR A 12 -53.58 4.40 -16.08
CA THR A 12 -52.35 5.16 -16.01
C THR A 12 -51.23 4.20 -15.49
N GLY A 13 -50.56 3.57 -16.43
CA GLY A 13 -49.32 2.82 -16.13
C GLY A 13 -48.21 3.82 -15.81
N SER A 14 -47.81 3.89 -14.52
CA SER A 14 -46.61 4.58 -14.13
C SER A 14 -45.41 3.81 -14.67
N LEU A 15 -44.80 4.32 -15.75
CA LEU A 15 -43.49 3.87 -16.22
C LEU A 15 -42.48 4.31 -15.18
N PHE A 16 -42.12 3.39 -14.28
CA PHE A 16 -40.87 3.51 -13.51
C PHE A 16 -39.73 3.43 -14.53
N THR A 17 -39.19 4.58 -14.92
CA THR A 17 -37.90 4.64 -15.60
C THR A 17 -36.86 4.18 -14.55
N MET A 18 -36.45 2.92 -14.60
CA MET A 18 -35.22 2.49 -13.97
C MET A 18 -34.09 3.26 -14.66
N SER A 19 -33.59 4.32 -14.04
CA SER A 19 -32.27 4.86 -14.42
C SER A 19 -31.31 3.73 -14.36
N ALA A 20 -30.80 3.28 -15.49
CA ALA A 20 -29.63 2.42 -15.53
C ALA A 20 -28.46 3.30 -15.10
N TYR A 21 -28.07 3.20 -13.82
CA TYR A 21 -26.84 3.80 -13.35
C TYR A 21 -25.67 3.07 -14.03
N ALA A 22 -24.68 3.84 -14.48
CA ALA A 22 -23.46 3.26 -15.03
C ALA A 22 -22.66 2.59 -13.89
N ASP A 23 -21.98 1.49 -14.19
CA ASP A 23 -21.10 0.86 -13.21
C ASP A 23 -19.90 1.78 -12.91
N ILE A 24 -19.49 1.88 -11.65
CA ILE A 24 -18.26 2.57 -11.25
C ILE A 24 -17.09 1.63 -11.50
N ILE A 25 -16.25 1.97 -12.49
CA ILE A 25 -15.08 1.15 -12.83
C ILE A 25 -13.90 1.60 -11.97
N ILE A 26 -13.32 0.66 -11.24
CA ILE A 26 -12.12 0.86 -10.43
C ILE A 26 -10.97 0.13 -11.09
N GLY A 27 -9.93 0.86 -11.53
CA GLY A 27 -8.67 0.28 -11.96
C GLY A 27 -7.82 -0.15 -10.75
N PHE A 28 -7.15 -1.28 -10.86
CA PHE A 28 -6.06 -1.63 -9.96
C PHE A 28 -4.76 -1.61 -10.75
N ILE A 29 -3.76 -0.83 -10.32
CA ILE A 29 -2.40 -0.86 -10.86
C ILE A 29 -1.47 -1.39 -9.78
N GLY A 30 -0.75 -2.47 -10.07
CA GLY A 30 0.21 -3.06 -9.14
C GLY A 30 0.86 -4.30 -9.73
N PRO A 31 1.94 -4.81 -9.11
CA PRO A 31 2.64 -5.98 -9.59
C PRO A 31 1.82 -7.26 -9.32
N ILE A 32 1.22 -7.81 -10.35
CA ILE A 32 0.59 -9.14 -10.31
C ILE A 32 1.61 -10.19 -10.71
N THR A 33 2.61 -9.77 -11.49
CA THR A 33 3.79 -10.57 -11.84
C THR A 33 5.07 -9.87 -11.40
N GLY A 34 6.22 -10.53 -11.55
CA GLY A 34 7.53 -9.97 -11.23
C GLY A 34 8.02 -10.29 -9.80
N SER A 35 9.16 -9.71 -9.43
CA SER A 35 9.91 -10.06 -8.21
C SER A 35 9.21 -9.70 -6.91
N VAL A 36 8.29 -8.74 -6.94
CA VAL A 36 7.55 -8.24 -5.76
C VAL A 36 6.03 -8.42 -5.93
N ALA A 37 5.61 -9.40 -6.72
CA ALA A 37 4.19 -9.70 -6.99
C ALA A 37 3.38 -9.97 -5.71
N ALA A 38 4.01 -10.48 -4.66
CA ALA A 38 3.35 -10.75 -3.37
C ALA A 38 2.55 -9.54 -2.85
N TYR A 39 3.10 -8.32 -2.95
CA TYR A 39 2.43 -7.11 -2.46
C TYR A 39 1.22 -6.73 -3.33
N GLY A 40 1.39 -6.79 -4.65
CA GLY A 40 0.31 -6.47 -5.60
C GLY A 40 -0.84 -7.46 -5.52
N ILE A 41 -0.54 -8.75 -5.41
CA ILE A 41 -1.55 -9.81 -5.25
C ILE A 41 -2.33 -9.62 -3.95
N GLN A 42 -1.65 -9.35 -2.82
CA GLN A 42 -2.31 -9.08 -1.55
C GLN A 42 -3.24 -7.86 -1.67
N ALA A 43 -2.75 -6.73 -2.17
CA ALA A 43 -3.53 -5.50 -2.30
C ALA A 43 -4.73 -5.71 -3.23
N ASN A 44 -4.53 -6.32 -4.40
CA ASN A 44 -5.60 -6.62 -5.34
C ASN A 44 -6.68 -7.54 -4.75
N ASN A 45 -6.28 -8.52 -3.96
CA ASN A 45 -7.21 -9.40 -3.26
C ASN A 45 -8.09 -8.61 -2.28
N GLY A 46 -7.51 -7.67 -1.54
CA GLY A 46 -8.25 -6.79 -0.64
C GLY A 46 -9.26 -5.93 -1.39
N VAL A 47 -8.83 -5.31 -2.49
CA VAL A 47 -9.70 -4.49 -3.36
C VAL A 47 -10.86 -5.32 -3.91
N LYS A 48 -10.58 -6.51 -4.44
CA LYS A 48 -11.61 -7.41 -4.98
C LYS A 48 -12.64 -7.76 -3.93
N VAL A 49 -12.21 -8.17 -2.73
CA VAL A 49 -13.14 -8.55 -1.65
C VAL A 49 -13.97 -7.36 -1.19
N ALA A 50 -13.39 -6.17 -1.08
CA ALA A 50 -14.13 -4.96 -0.75
C ALA A 50 -15.22 -4.65 -1.79
N ILE A 51 -14.87 -4.70 -3.07
CA ILE A 51 -15.83 -4.50 -4.19
C ILE A 51 -16.97 -5.52 -4.10
N ASP A 52 -16.65 -6.81 -3.86
CA ASP A 52 -17.66 -7.85 -3.70
C ASP A 52 -18.62 -7.53 -2.53
N GLU A 53 -18.10 -7.05 -1.39
CA GLU A 53 -18.90 -6.69 -0.22
C GLU A 53 -19.77 -5.44 -0.44
N PHE A 54 -19.24 -4.41 -1.12
CA PHE A 54 -20.04 -3.25 -1.50
C PHE A 54 -21.15 -3.65 -2.47
N ASN A 55 -20.87 -4.46 -3.48
CA ASN A 55 -21.86 -4.92 -4.44
C ASN A 55 -22.97 -5.78 -3.82
N LYS A 56 -22.65 -6.60 -2.81
CA LYS A 56 -23.66 -7.35 -2.03
C LYS A 56 -24.63 -6.41 -1.28
N LYS A 57 -24.17 -5.22 -0.92
CA LYS A 57 -24.97 -4.18 -0.24
C LYS A 57 -25.72 -3.25 -1.21
N GLY A 58 -25.57 -3.45 -2.53
CA GLY A 58 -26.22 -2.65 -3.57
C GLY A 58 -25.32 -1.63 -4.26
N GLY A 59 -23.99 -1.73 -4.07
CA GLY A 59 -23.01 -0.81 -4.65
C GLY A 59 -22.87 0.50 -3.86
N ILE A 60 -22.35 1.54 -4.51
CA ILE A 60 -22.25 2.90 -3.97
C ILE A 60 -23.34 3.75 -4.65
N ASN A 61 -24.20 4.39 -3.88
CA ASN A 61 -25.36 5.16 -4.40
C ASN A 61 -26.24 4.37 -5.39
N GLY A 62 -26.24 3.01 -5.29
CA GLY A 62 -26.98 2.14 -6.21
C GLY A 62 -26.20 1.72 -7.46
N GLU A 63 -24.99 2.22 -7.66
CA GLU A 63 -24.10 1.87 -8.76
C GLU A 63 -23.17 0.73 -8.36
N LYS A 64 -23.03 -0.28 -9.24
CA LYS A 64 -22.14 -1.41 -9.00
C LYS A 64 -20.67 -1.02 -9.23
N LEU A 65 -19.79 -1.65 -8.48
CA LEU A 65 -18.35 -1.52 -8.63
C LEU A 65 -17.81 -2.64 -9.54
N VAL A 66 -16.97 -2.29 -10.49
CA VAL A 66 -16.31 -3.24 -11.40
C VAL A 66 -14.80 -3.06 -11.31
N LEU A 67 -14.08 -4.12 -11.01
CA LEU A 67 -12.62 -4.12 -10.95
C LEU A 67 -12.00 -4.43 -12.31
N LYS A 68 -11.05 -3.61 -12.75
CA LYS A 68 -10.13 -3.90 -13.85
C LYS A 68 -8.69 -3.88 -13.35
N VAL A 69 -7.94 -4.94 -13.64
CA VAL A 69 -6.57 -5.13 -13.13
C VAL A 69 -5.57 -4.85 -14.24
N PHE A 70 -4.58 -4.01 -13.96
CA PHE A 70 -3.48 -3.64 -14.84
C PHE A 70 -2.17 -4.01 -14.14
N ASP A 71 -1.48 -5.02 -14.67
CA ASP A 71 -0.21 -5.50 -14.14
C ASP A 71 0.93 -4.55 -14.54
N ASP A 72 1.66 -4.04 -13.57
CA ASP A 72 2.85 -3.20 -13.80
C ASP A 72 4.17 -3.99 -13.70
N GLY A 73 4.12 -5.27 -13.28
CA GLY A 73 5.29 -6.13 -13.12
C GLY A 73 6.39 -5.56 -12.22
N ALA A 74 6.11 -4.54 -11.44
CA ALA A 74 7.05 -3.68 -10.70
C ALA A 74 8.05 -2.92 -11.59
N GLU A 75 7.74 -2.77 -12.89
CA GLU A 75 8.59 -2.10 -13.89
C GLU A 75 8.01 -0.73 -14.28
N PRO A 76 8.75 0.39 -14.11
CA PRO A 76 8.22 1.74 -14.36
C PRO A 76 7.63 1.93 -15.76
N LYS A 77 8.23 1.33 -16.79
CA LYS A 77 7.71 1.43 -18.16
C LYS A 77 6.37 0.71 -18.32
N GLN A 78 6.19 -0.43 -17.65
CA GLN A 78 4.93 -1.16 -17.67
C GLN A 78 3.86 -0.41 -16.87
N GLY A 79 4.21 0.19 -15.73
CA GLY A 79 3.31 1.04 -14.95
C GLY A 79 2.80 2.24 -15.74
N VAL A 80 3.67 2.93 -16.49
CA VAL A 80 3.28 4.02 -17.41
C VAL A 80 2.36 3.51 -18.51
N SER A 81 2.63 2.34 -19.09
CA SER A 81 1.76 1.73 -20.11
C SER A 81 0.40 1.37 -19.52
N ALA A 82 0.35 0.78 -18.33
CA ALA A 82 -0.87 0.44 -17.61
C ALA A 82 -1.73 1.68 -17.32
N ALA A 83 -1.11 2.77 -16.88
CA ALA A 83 -1.81 4.04 -16.64
C ALA A 83 -2.42 4.61 -17.93
N ASN A 84 -1.66 4.64 -19.03
CA ASN A 84 -2.18 5.12 -20.32
C ASN A 84 -3.31 4.23 -20.86
N GLN A 85 -3.23 2.92 -20.68
CA GLN A 85 -4.32 2.01 -21.06
C GLN A 85 -5.57 2.30 -20.24
N LEU A 86 -5.43 2.43 -18.93
CA LEU A 86 -6.52 2.74 -18.00
C LEU A 86 -7.22 4.05 -18.38
N VAL A 87 -6.44 5.11 -18.63
CA VAL A 87 -6.94 6.41 -19.11
C VAL A 87 -7.67 6.26 -20.45
N GLY A 88 -7.09 5.51 -21.39
CA GLY A 88 -7.72 5.22 -22.67
C GLY A 88 -9.04 4.46 -22.58
N GLU A 89 -9.28 3.74 -21.50
CA GLU A 89 -10.54 3.06 -21.18
C GLU A 89 -11.54 3.96 -20.43
N GLY A 90 -11.19 5.21 -20.15
CA GLY A 90 -12.05 6.19 -19.46
C GLY A 90 -12.24 5.90 -17.96
N ILE A 91 -11.32 5.19 -17.32
CA ILE A 91 -11.42 4.86 -15.90
C ILE A 91 -10.93 6.05 -15.07
N GLN A 92 -11.76 6.50 -14.13
CA GLN A 92 -11.51 7.70 -13.32
C GLN A 92 -11.02 7.41 -11.89
N TYR A 93 -11.04 6.15 -11.46
CA TYR A 93 -10.66 5.73 -10.11
C TYR A 93 -9.64 4.59 -10.14
N VAL A 94 -8.55 4.76 -9.38
CA VAL A 94 -7.48 3.77 -9.31
C VAL A 94 -7.16 3.44 -7.86
N VAL A 95 -7.14 2.16 -7.52
CA VAL A 95 -6.43 1.68 -6.32
C VAL A 95 -5.03 1.23 -6.76
N GLY A 96 -4.02 1.88 -6.21
CA GLY A 96 -2.63 1.73 -6.63
C GLY A 96 -2.03 3.06 -7.09
N PRO A 97 -0.83 3.04 -7.72
CA PRO A 97 0.10 1.91 -7.80
C PRO A 97 0.63 1.45 -6.43
N VAL A 98 1.09 0.20 -6.38
CA VAL A 98 1.53 -0.46 -5.13
C VAL A 98 2.94 -0.04 -4.73
N THR A 99 3.87 0.06 -5.69
CA THR A 99 5.27 0.40 -5.41
C THR A 99 5.59 1.87 -5.71
N SER A 100 6.49 2.46 -4.93
CA SER A 100 6.81 3.90 -5.01
C SER A 100 7.46 4.32 -6.33
N ASN A 101 8.29 3.46 -6.93
CA ASN A 101 8.93 3.69 -8.20
C ASN A 101 7.94 3.72 -9.40
N ILE A 102 6.77 3.11 -9.23
CA ILE A 102 5.66 3.17 -10.19
C ILE A 102 4.75 4.34 -9.86
N ALA A 103 4.41 4.54 -8.58
CA ALA A 103 3.47 5.56 -8.16
C ALA A 103 3.89 6.98 -8.55
N LEU A 104 5.18 7.30 -8.48
CA LEU A 104 5.67 8.65 -8.84
C LEU A 104 5.42 9.02 -10.31
N PRO A 105 5.88 8.28 -11.32
CA PRO A 105 5.61 8.64 -12.71
C PRO A 105 4.14 8.49 -13.08
N VAL A 106 3.44 7.49 -12.57
CA VAL A 106 2.04 7.21 -12.88
C VAL A 106 1.11 8.30 -12.35
N SER A 107 1.37 8.84 -11.15
CA SER A 107 0.52 9.88 -10.56
C SER A 107 0.38 11.15 -11.39
N ASN A 108 1.40 11.53 -12.17
CA ASN A 108 1.31 12.66 -13.09
C ASN A 108 0.36 12.36 -14.26
N ILE A 109 0.50 11.16 -14.85
CA ILE A 109 -0.38 10.72 -15.96
C ILE A 109 -1.84 10.70 -15.50
N LEU A 110 -2.08 10.18 -14.30
CA LEU A 110 -3.43 10.09 -13.73
C LEU A 110 -3.99 11.49 -13.42
N GLU A 111 -3.16 12.40 -12.89
CA GLU A 111 -3.57 13.78 -12.59
C GLU A 111 -3.92 14.57 -13.85
N GLU A 112 -3.09 14.48 -14.89
CA GLU A 112 -3.30 15.13 -16.19
C GLU A 112 -4.58 14.63 -16.92
N ASN A 113 -5.18 13.52 -16.49
CA ASN A 113 -6.36 12.91 -17.08
C ASN A 113 -7.54 12.76 -16.08
N ASP A 114 -7.54 13.59 -15.03
CA ASP A 114 -8.62 13.67 -14.03
C ASP A 114 -8.93 12.32 -13.34
N VAL A 115 -7.90 11.50 -13.08
CA VAL A 115 -8.03 10.22 -12.42
C VAL A 115 -7.56 10.31 -10.96
N LEU A 116 -8.45 9.99 -10.01
CA LEU A 116 -8.14 9.89 -8.59
C LEU A 116 -7.44 8.56 -8.30
N MET A 117 -6.30 8.60 -7.61
CA MET A 117 -5.59 7.41 -7.16
C MET A 117 -5.55 7.30 -5.63
N ILE A 118 -5.73 6.07 -5.14
CA ILE A 118 -5.59 5.73 -3.72
C ILE A 118 -4.57 4.60 -3.61
N THR A 119 -3.34 4.92 -3.23
CA THR A 119 -2.32 3.88 -3.08
C THR A 119 -2.43 3.15 -1.74
N PRO A 120 -2.47 1.80 -1.74
CA PRO A 120 -2.55 1.02 -0.51
C PRO A 120 -1.19 0.81 0.16
N SER A 121 -0.06 1.12 -0.52
CA SER A 121 1.25 0.74 -0.01
C SER A 121 2.43 1.63 -0.46
N SER A 122 2.28 2.52 -1.44
CA SER A 122 3.37 3.43 -1.81
C SER A 122 3.60 4.46 -0.70
N THR A 123 4.80 4.45 -0.13
CA THR A 123 5.17 5.19 1.09
C THR A 123 6.07 6.39 0.83
N THR A 124 6.60 6.57 -0.39
CA THR A 124 7.49 7.70 -0.68
C THR A 124 6.83 9.04 -0.35
N PRO A 125 7.50 9.91 0.46
CA PRO A 125 6.98 11.23 0.80
C PRO A 125 6.77 12.13 -0.41
N GLU A 126 7.59 11.96 -1.46
CA GLU A 126 7.53 12.76 -2.67
C GLU A 126 6.18 12.68 -3.37
N LEU A 127 5.49 11.53 -3.28
CA LEU A 127 4.20 11.30 -3.92
C LEU A 127 3.15 12.36 -3.52
N SER A 128 3.05 12.68 -2.22
CA SER A 128 2.10 13.67 -1.70
C SER A 128 2.69 15.08 -1.55
N SER A 129 4.03 15.22 -1.37
CA SER A 129 4.66 16.53 -1.18
C SER A 129 4.63 17.42 -2.42
N ARG A 130 4.41 16.84 -3.62
CA ARG A 130 4.23 17.59 -4.87
C ARG A 130 2.91 18.35 -4.96
N GLY A 131 1.96 18.05 -4.07
CA GLY A 131 0.69 18.76 -3.98
C GLY A 131 -0.32 18.41 -5.08
N LEU A 132 -0.19 17.26 -5.73
CA LEU A 132 -1.18 16.78 -6.69
C LEU A 132 -2.53 16.54 -5.99
N TRP A 133 -3.61 16.97 -6.62
CA TRP A 133 -4.95 16.86 -6.05
C TRP A 133 -5.43 15.41 -5.98
N ASN A 134 -4.99 14.58 -6.93
CA ASN A 134 -5.47 13.23 -7.19
C ASN A 134 -4.83 12.14 -6.32
N VAL A 135 -3.97 12.47 -5.37
CA VAL A 135 -3.25 11.49 -4.55
C VAL A 135 -3.88 11.33 -3.19
N LEU A 136 -4.22 10.08 -2.86
CA LEU A 136 -4.58 9.61 -1.51
C LEU A 136 -3.78 8.34 -1.19
N ARG A 137 -3.62 8.02 0.11
CA ARG A 137 -3.01 6.74 0.51
C ARG A 137 -3.70 6.15 1.75
N THR A 138 -3.73 4.82 1.84
CA THR A 138 -4.17 4.08 3.03
C THR A 138 -3.00 3.47 3.80
N THR A 139 -1.84 4.08 3.67
CA THR A 139 -0.60 3.74 4.37
C THR A 139 0.10 5.01 4.84
N GLY A 140 1.16 4.88 5.63
CA GLY A 140 1.99 6.01 6.03
C GLY A 140 3.08 6.35 5.02
N ARG A 141 4.10 7.11 5.49
CA ARG A 141 5.21 7.63 4.68
C ARG A 141 6.55 7.12 5.17
N ASP A 142 7.53 7.05 4.27
CA ASP A 142 8.89 6.58 4.58
C ASP A 142 9.64 7.46 5.59
N ASP A 143 9.35 8.77 5.63
CA ASP A 143 9.91 9.63 6.67
C ASP A 143 9.40 9.25 8.07
N GLN A 144 8.14 8.83 8.20
CA GLN A 144 7.59 8.30 9.45
C GLN A 144 8.18 6.92 9.79
N GLN A 145 8.36 6.04 8.80
CA GLN A 145 9.01 4.74 8.99
C GLN A 145 10.46 4.90 9.44
N GLY A 146 11.23 5.75 8.74
CA GLY A 146 12.62 6.02 9.05
C GLY A 146 12.80 6.62 10.45
N ASP A 147 11.99 7.61 10.81
CA ASP A 147 11.99 8.21 12.15
C ASP A 147 11.66 7.16 13.22
N TYR A 148 10.65 6.31 12.98
CA TYR A 148 10.24 5.27 13.92
C TYR A 148 11.34 4.23 14.16
N ALA A 149 11.91 3.69 13.08
CA ALA A 149 12.99 2.72 13.14
C ALA A 149 14.26 3.30 13.79
N ALA A 150 14.62 4.55 13.48
CA ALA A 150 15.78 5.22 14.08
C ALA A 150 15.58 5.45 15.58
N ASN A 151 14.41 5.90 16.00
CA ASN A 151 14.08 6.06 17.42
C ASN A 151 14.15 4.72 18.17
N TYR A 152 13.62 3.65 17.58
CA TYR A 152 13.73 2.30 18.15
C TYR A 152 15.20 1.88 18.30
N PHE A 153 16.01 2.09 17.27
CA PHE A 153 17.44 1.76 17.30
C PHE A 153 18.17 2.55 18.40
N ILE A 154 17.94 3.86 18.49
CA ILE A 154 18.55 4.74 19.48
C ILE A 154 18.18 4.31 20.91
N GLN A 155 16.93 3.92 21.13
CA GLN A 155 16.44 3.52 22.45
C GLN A 155 16.97 2.15 22.92
N HIS A 156 17.09 1.20 21.99
CA HIS A 156 17.36 -0.20 22.34
C HIS A 156 18.70 -0.72 21.87
N LEU A 157 19.34 -0.09 20.87
CA LEU A 157 20.48 -0.64 20.14
C LEU A 157 21.61 0.39 19.91
N LYS A 158 21.60 1.55 20.57
CA LYS A 158 22.50 2.68 20.28
C LYS A 158 24.00 2.37 20.34
N ASP A 159 24.39 1.38 21.14
CA ASP A 159 25.79 0.96 21.31
C ASP A 159 26.22 -0.05 20.23
N LYS A 160 25.30 -0.43 19.33
CA LYS A 160 25.56 -1.37 18.24
C LYS A 160 26.08 -0.65 17.00
N ARG A 161 26.93 -1.36 16.26
CA ARG A 161 27.48 -0.88 14.98
C ARG A 161 26.47 -1.15 13.87
N ILE A 162 25.94 -0.10 13.25
CA ILE A 162 24.96 -0.21 12.17
C ILE A 162 25.53 0.28 10.84
N ALA A 163 25.34 -0.49 9.79
CA ALA A 163 25.51 -0.04 8.40
C ALA A 163 24.13 0.23 7.78
N ILE A 164 24.11 1.08 6.77
CA ILE A 164 22.92 1.37 5.97
C ILE A 164 23.20 0.97 4.52
N VAL A 165 22.34 0.14 3.95
CA VAL A 165 22.40 -0.32 2.56
C VAL A 165 21.05 -0.14 1.92
N HIS A 166 21.00 0.22 0.62
CA HIS A 166 19.75 0.37 -0.11
C HIS A 166 19.83 -0.17 -1.55
N ASP A 167 18.69 -0.38 -2.18
CA ASP A 167 18.53 -0.94 -3.52
C ASP A 167 18.55 0.12 -4.66
N ARG A 168 18.82 1.40 -4.35
CA ARG A 168 18.79 2.55 -5.27
C ARG A 168 17.40 2.93 -5.80
N ALA A 169 16.37 2.09 -5.61
CA ALA A 169 15.01 2.41 -6.04
C ALA A 169 14.40 3.53 -5.19
N THR A 170 13.34 4.14 -5.68
CA THR A 170 12.66 5.26 -4.99
C THR A 170 12.31 4.92 -3.55
N TYR A 171 11.67 3.77 -3.31
CA TYR A 171 11.32 3.32 -1.97
C TYR A 171 12.57 3.06 -1.12
N GLY A 172 13.42 2.13 -1.54
CA GLY A 172 14.51 1.66 -0.67
C GLY A 172 15.53 2.75 -0.35
N LYS A 173 15.89 3.58 -1.34
CA LYS A 173 16.80 4.72 -1.10
C LYS A 173 16.13 5.78 -0.22
N GLY A 174 14.88 6.14 -0.49
CA GLY A 174 14.14 7.14 0.30
C GLY A 174 14.00 6.74 1.75
N LEU A 175 13.64 5.48 2.01
CA LEU A 175 13.53 4.92 3.34
C LEU A 175 14.89 4.90 4.09
N ALA A 176 15.97 4.48 3.40
CA ALA A 176 17.32 4.46 3.97
C ALA A 176 17.82 5.87 4.31
N ASP A 177 17.55 6.85 3.46
CA ASP A 177 17.91 8.25 3.70
C ASP A 177 17.12 8.85 4.87
N ALA A 178 15.83 8.52 5.01
CA ALA A 178 14.99 8.94 6.13
C ALA A 178 15.53 8.36 7.45
N PHE A 179 15.79 7.06 7.49
CA PHE A 179 16.39 6.40 8.66
C PHE A 179 17.73 7.03 9.04
N LYS A 180 18.66 7.19 8.06
CA LYS A 180 19.96 7.83 8.27
C LYS A 180 19.81 9.23 8.87
N SER A 181 18.93 10.03 8.30
CA SER A 181 18.70 11.41 8.77
C SER A 181 18.24 11.43 10.22
N ALA A 182 17.27 10.58 10.57
CA ALA A 182 16.75 10.49 11.95
C ALA A 182 17.81 9.93 12.92
N LEU A 183 18.54 8.89 12.51
CA LEU A 183 19.61 8.28 13.29
C LEU A 183 20.68 9.31 13.65
N ASN A 184 21.16 10.07 12.65
CA ASN A 184 22.21 11.07 12.84
C ASN A 184 21.73 12.25 13.70
N LYS A 185 20.48 12.69 13.55
CA LYS A 185 19.86 13.70 14.46
C LYS A 185 19.81 13.21 15.90
N GLY A 186 19.63 11.91 16.11
CA GLY A 186 19.65 11.27 17.42
C GLY A 186 21.06 11.01 17.97
N GLY A 187 22.12 11.46 17.30
CA GLY A 187 23.50 11.38 17.75
C GLY A 187 24.19 10.03 17.49
N VAL A 188 23.60 9.16 16.70
CA VAL A 188 24.20 7.89 16.25
C VAL A 188 24.61 8.03 14.78
N THR A 189 25.83 7.60 14.45
CA THR A 189 26.35 7.62 13.08
C THR A 189 26.55 6.20 12.59
N GLU A 190 26.08 5.91 11.39
CA GLU A 190 26.33 4.64 10.72
C GLU A 190 27.81 4.45 10.41
N VAL A 191 28.29 3.21 10.48
CA VAL A 191 29.69 2.88 10.15
C VAL A 191 29.94 2.74 8.65
N PHE A 192 28.88 2.56 7.87
CA PHE A 192 28.93 2.45 6.41
C PHE A 192 27.56 2.81 5.81
N TYR A 193 27.58 3.51 4.69
CA TYR A 193 26.43 3.78 3.84
C TYR A 193 26.74 3.35 2.41
N GLY A 194 25.90 2.48 1.83
CA GLY A 194 26.13 1.94 0.50
C GLY A 194 24.87 1.42 -0.18
N ASN A 195 25.07 0.75 -1.31
CA ASN A 195 23.94 0.27 -2.10
C ASN A 195 24.26 -1.05 -2.80
N ILE A 196 23.20 -1.76 -3.18
CA ILE A 196 23.22 -2.92 -4.06
C ILE A 196 22.44 -2.63 -5.33
N THR A 197 22.56 -3.49 -6.34
CA THR A 197 21.74 -3.45 -7.55
C THR A 197 20.63 -4.50 -7.41
N PRO A 198 19.34 -4.11 -7.51
CA PRO A 198 18.25 -5.06 -7.46
C PRO A 198 18.36 -6.12 -8.56
N GLY A 199 17.90 -7.34 -8.26
CA GLY A 199 17.88 -8.47 -9.21
C GLY A 199 19.21 -9.21 -9.35
N GLU A 200 20.34 -8.71 -8.81
CA GLU A 200 21.58 -9.48 -8.72
C GLU A 200 21.41 -10.70 -7.82
N LYS A 201 22.19 -11.73 -8.09
CA LYS A 201 22.18 -12.99 -7.31
C LYS A 201 23.34 -13.11 -6.35
N ASP A 202 24.33 -12.25 -6.46
CA ASP A 202 25.54 -12.26 -5.66
C ASP A 202 25.82 -10.88 -5.06
N TYR A 203 25.74 -10.81 -3.74
CA TYR A 203 26.06 -9.62 -2.93
C TYR A 203 27.32 -9.82 -2.09
N SER A 204 28.19 -10.79 -2.44
CA SER A 204 29.40 -11.16 -1.68
C SER A 204 30.34 -9.97 -1.45
N VAL A 205 30.45 -9.04 -2.40
CA VAL A 205 31.27 -7.83 -2.26
C VAL A 205 30.70 -6.94 -1.14
N MET A 206 29.38 -6.72 -1.12
CA MET A 206 28.71 -5.97 -0.06
C MET A 206 28.86 -6.67 1.29
N VAL A 207 28.63 -7.98 1.35
CA VAL A 207 28.79 -8.78 2.57
C VAL A 207 30.23 -8.71 3.10
N SER A 208 31.25 -8.81 2.23
CA SER A 208 32.65 -8.65 2.59
C SER A 208 32.95 -7.28 3.20
N ARG A 209 32.34 -6.22 2.65
CA ARG A 209 32.46 -4.87 3.20
C ARG A 209 31.80 -4.76 4.57
N LEU A 210 30.59 -5.27 4.75
CA LEU A 210 29.89 -5.28 6.04
C LEU A 210 30.66 -6.06 7.11
N LYS A 211 31.29 -7.20 6.73
CA LYS A 211 32.17 -7.98 7.60
C LYS A 211 33.38 -7.18 8.04
N GLN A 212 34.03 -6.45 7.13
CA GLN A 212 35.18 -5.58 7.47
C GLN A 212 34.80 -4.48 8.46
N GLU A 213 33.62 -3.92 8.32
CA GLU A 213 33.06 -2.90 9.22
C GLU A 213 32.60 -3.48 10.56
N LYS A 214 32.57 -4.81 10.73
CA LYS A 214 32.14 -5.50 11.95
C LYS A 214 30.78 -5.02 12.43
N VAL A 215 29.81 -5.02 11.51
CA VAL A 215 28.46 -4.54 11.78
C VAL A 215 27.70 -5.50 12.71
N ASP A 216 26.95 -4.95 13.65
CA ASP A 216 26.00 -5.71 14.49
C ASP A 216 24.62 -5.76 13.82
N TYR A 217 24.26 -4.73 13.04
CA TYR A 217 23.00 -4.58 12.33
C TYR A 217 23.23 -3.95 10.95
N VAL A 218 22.34 -4.27 10.03
CA VAL A 218 22.28 -3.60 8.72
C VAL A 218 20.87 -3.04 8.52
N TYR A 219 20.74 -1.73 8.43
CA TYR A 219 19.50 -1.15 7.92
C TYR A 219 19.45 -1.34 6.41
N PHE A 220 18.43 -2.03 5.90
CA PHE A 220 18.27 -2.27 4.49
C PHE A 220 17.01 -1.61 3.96
N GLY A 221 17.18 -0.59 3.13
CA GLY A 221 16.11 0.02 2.34
C GLY A 221 15.93 -0.75 1.04
N GLY A 222 14.84 -1.48 0.92
CA GLY A 222 14.54 -2.33 -0.24
C GLY A 222 13.49 -3.39 0.06
N TYR A 223 13.30 -4.29 -0.89
CA TYR A 223 12.28 -5.31 -0.84
C TYR A 223 12.81 -6.68 -0.39
N HIS A 224 11.87 -7.59 -0.12
CA HIS A 224 12.17 -8.93 0.41
C HIS A 224 13.08 -9.79 -0.46
N PRO A 225 13.11 -9.73 -1.82
CA PRO A 225 13.98 -10.61 -2.58
C PRO A 225 15.47 -10.35 -2.28
N GLU A 226 15.87 -9.08 -2.32
CA GLU A 226 17.23 -8.64 -2.04
C GLU A 226 17.57 -8.80 -0.54
N ALA A 227 16.63 -8.45 0.34
CA ALA A 227 16.82 -8.60 1.78
C ALA A 227 17.05 -10.06 2.18
N GLY A 228 16.23 -10.98 1.66
CA GLY A 228 16.36 -12.41 1.93
C GLY A 228 17.67 -12.99 1.43
N LEU A 229 18.08 -12.61 0.21
CA LEU A 229 19.34 -13.05 -0.36
C LEU A 229 20.56 -12.47 0.38
N LEU A 230 20.51 -11.19 0.77
CA LEU A 230 21.54 -10.54 1.56
C LEU A 230 21.71 -11.22 2.93
N LEU A 231 20.62 -11.52 3.64
CA LEU A 231 20.62 -12.25 4.90
C LEU A 231 21.29 -13.62 4.75
N LYS A 232 20.93 -14.37 3.73
CA LYS A 232 21.51 -15.69 3.47
C LYS A 232 23.02 -15.59 3.26
N GLN A 233 23.47 -14.67 2.41
CA GLN A 233 24.89 -14.49 2.11
C GLN A 233 25.70 -13.93 3.29
N LEU A 234 25.09 -13.11 4.16
CA LEU A 234 25.69 -12.70 5.43
C LEU A 234 26.01 -13.94 6.29
N ARG A 235 25.06 -14.84 6.48
CA ARG A 235 25.26 -16.07 7.29
C ARG A 235 26.29 -17.00 6.66
N GLU A 236 26.27 -17.17 5.33
CA GLU A 236 27.24 -17.99 4.59
C GLU A 236 28.68 -17.50 4.78
N GLN A 237 28.89 -16.20 4.97
CA GLN A 237 30.19 -15.60 5.24
C GLN A 237 30.50 -15.41 6.73
N GLY A 238 29.67 -15.95 7.63
CA GLY A 238 29.84 -15.89 9.08
C GLY A 238 29.60 -14.50 9.67
N VAL A 239 28.67 -13.74 9.11
CA VAL A 239 28.20 -12.46 9.64
C VAL A 239 26.78 -12.65 10.20
N ASP A 240 26.64 -12.54 11.52
CA ASP A 240 25.36 -12.78 12.22
C ASP A 240 24.47 -11.53 12.35
N ALA A 241 24.79 -10.45 11.64
CA ALA A 241 24.02 -9.22 11.68
C ALA A 241 22.60 -9.42 11.10
N PRO A 242 21.53 -9.22 11.88
CA PRO A 242 20.16 -9.16 11.35
C PRO A 242 19.94 -7.86 10.57
N LEU A 243 18.92 -7.85 9.73
CA LEU A 243 18.49 -6.64 9.05
C LEU A 243 17.49 -5.85 9.91
N ILE A 244 17.48 -4.54 9.69
CA ILE A 244 16.39 -3.64 10.05
C ILE A 244 15.87 -3.04 8.74
N GLY A 245 14.57 -2.99 8.52
CA GLY A 245 14.02 -2.43 7.28
C GLY A 245 12.63 -1.81 7.47
N GLY A 246 11.92 -1.66 6.37
CA GLY A 246 10.55 -1.17 6.35
C GLY A 246 9.54 -2.26 6.00
N ASP A 247 8.34 -1.83 5.63
CA ASP A 247 7.21 -2.67 5.25
C ASP A 247 7.48 -3.59 4.05
N GLY A 248 8.53 -3.34 3.28
CA GLY A 248 9.07 -4.25 2.27
C GLY A 248 9.58 -5.60 2.82
N PHE A 249 9.61 -5.78 4.16
CA PHE A 249 9.91 -7.07 4.79
C PHE A 249 8.66 -7.84 5.21
N ASN A 250 7.50 -7.25 5.04
CA ASN A 250 6.23 -7.82 5.50
C ASN A 250 5.62 -8.79 4.48
N THR A 251 6.32 -9.87 4.21
CA THR A 251 5.82 -10.99 3.39
C THR A 251 6.51 -12.28 3.78
N SER A 252 5.77 -13.39 3.79
CA SER A 252 6.30 -14.73 4.05
C SER A 252 7.41 -15.16 3.06
N GLU A 253 7.47 -14.51 1.89
CA GLU A 253 8.52 -14.76 0.90
C GLU A 253 9.93 -14.38 1.43
N LEU A 254 10.05 -13.38 2.31
CA LEU A 254 11.33 -13.08 2.97
C LEU A 254 11.88 -14.30 3.71
N TRP A 255 11.02 -14.92 4.53
CA TRP A 255 11.42 -16.13 5.26
C TRP A 255 11.66 -17.31 4.33
N SER A 256 10.86 -17.45 3.27
CA SER A 256 11.05 -18.52 2.28
C SER A 256 12.42 -18.44 1.59
N ILE A 257 12.95 -17.24 1.36
CA ILE A 257 14.26 -17.00 0.75
C ILE A 257 15.39 -17.16 1.78
N ALA A 258 15.27 -16.51 2.92
CA ALA A 258 16.34 -16.40 3.91
C ALA A 258 16.38 -17.59 4.90
N GLY A 259 15.23 -18.24 5.13
CA GLY A 259 15.10 -19.24 6.19
C GLY A 259 15.46 -18.67 7.56
N ASN A 260 16.16 -19.44 8.37
CA ASN A 260 16.61 -19.02 9.71
C ASN A 260 17.57 -17.82 9.69
N ALA A 261 18.10 -17.43 8.53
CA ALA A 261 18.91 -16.21 8.43
C ALA A 261 18.08 -14.93 8.68
N ALA A 262 16.76 -15.00 8.52
CA ALA A 262 15.84 -13.90 8.81
C ALA A 262 15.53 -13.74 10.31
N GLU A 263 15.87 -14.72 11.14
CA GLU A 263 15.59 -14.68 12.59
C GLU A 263 16.11 -13.40 13.23
N GLY A 264 15.24 -12.72 13.99
CA GLY A 264 15.58 -11.47 14.68
C GLY A 264 15.65 -10.23 13.79
N SER A 265 15.43 -10.34 12.48
CA SER A 265 15.34 -9.16 11.61
C SER A 265 14.12 -8.32 11.97
N LEU A 266 14.32 -7.00 12.09
CA LEU A 266 13.35 -6.00 12.52
C LEU A 266 12.82 -5.23 11.32
N PHE A 267 11.59 -4.74 11.40
CA PHE A 267 11.07 -3.85 10.37
C PHE A 267 9.88 -3.02 10.87
N THR A 268 9.73 -1.83 10.30
CA THR A 268 8.51 -1.05 10.46
C THR A 268 7.42 -1.59 9.54
N ASN A 269 6.20 -1.67 10.04
CA ASN A 269 5.03 -2.04 9.26
C ASN A 269 3.80 -1.30 9.79
N ALA A 270 2.73 -1.24 8.99
CA ALA A 270 1.46 -0.72 9.46
C ALA A 270 1.01 -1.43 10.75
N ILE A 271 0.42 -0.68 11.66
CA ILE A 271 -0.09 -1.21 12.94
C ILE A 271 -1.08 -2.35 12.62
N ASP A 272 -0.88 -3.50 13.27
CA ASP A 272 -1.76 -4.65 13.09
C ASP A 272 -3.17 -4.34 13.63
N VAL A 273 -4.12 -4.30 12.72
CA VAL A 273 -5.53 -4.02 13.03
C VAL A 273 -6.38 -5.30 13.21
N LYS A 274 -5.77 -6.48 13.14
CA LYS A 274 -6.51 -7.76 13.24
C LYS A 274 -7.30 -7.91 14.55
N GLY A 275 -6.86 -7.26 15.61
CA GLY A 275 -7.56 -7.17 16.88
C GLY A 275 -8.65 -6.10 16.95
N ASN A 276 -8.74 -5.19 15.98
CA ASN A 276 -9.69 -4.10 16.02
C ASN A 276 -11.10 -4.53 15.60
N PRO A 277 -12.17 -4.08 16.29
CA PRO A 277 -13.53 -4.34 15.87
C PRO A 277 -13.84 -3.89 14.43
N SER A 278 -13.28 -2.77 14.00
CA SER A 278 -13.44 -2.21 12.63
C SER A 278 -12.94 -3.14 11.52
N ALA A 279 -11.97 -4.00 11.82
CA ALA A 279 -11.38 -4.91 10.83
C ALA A 279 -12.13 -6.25 10.69
N GLN A 280 -13.01 -6.60 11.64
CA GLN A 280 -13.54 -7.96 11.74
C GLN A 280 -14.37 -8.38 10.53
N ASP A 281 -15.20 -7.50 9.98
CA ASP A 281 -16.02 -7.80 8.81
C ASP A 281 -15.15 -8.04 7.56
N ALA A 282 -14.15 -7.20 7.32
CA ALA A 282 -13.22 -7.37 6.22
C ALA A 282 -12.37 -8.65 6.37
N ILE A 283 -11.88 -8.93 7.58
CA ILE A 283 -11.13 -10.16 7.89
C ILE A 283 -12.00 -11.40 7.63
N LYS A 284 -13.27 -11.38 8.04
CA LYS A 284 -14.22 -12.46 7.78
C LYS A 284 -14.47 -12.64 6.28
N ALA A 285 -14.66 -11.55 5.55
CA ALA A 285 -14.87 -11.57 4.10
C ALA A 285 -13.67 -12.12 3.33
N LEU A 286 -12.45 -11.70 3.71
CA LEU A 286 -11.19 -12.22 3.15
C LEU A 286 -11.05 -13.73 3.40
N LYS A 287 -11.22 -14.16 4.64
CA LYS A 287 -11.14 -15.57 5.03
C LYS A 287 -12.19 -16.44 4.33
N ALA A 288 -13.39 -15.92 4.09
CA ALA A 288 -14.46 -16.63 3.36
C ALA A 288 -14.08 -16.92 1.90
N GLN A 289 -13.14 -16.15 1.33
CA GLN A 289 -12.57 -16.38 -0.01
C GLN A 289 -11.20 -17.08 0.05
N ASN A 290 -10.78 -17.63 1.21
CA ASN A 290 -9.48 -18.25 1.45
C ASN A 290 -8.31 -17.28 1.23
N ILE A 291 -8.50 -15.99 1.48
CA ILE A 291 -7.48 -14.96 1.38
C ILE A 291 -6.98 -14.61 2.79
N PRO A 292 -5.66 -14.71 3.05
CA PRO A 292 -5.08 -14.27 4.31
C PRO A 292 -5.30 -12.76 4.52
N PRO A 293 -5.70 -12.32 5.73
CA PRO A 293 -5.86 -10.89 6.04
C PRO A 293 -4.50 -10.24 6.33
N GLU A 294 -3.61 -10.22 5.34
CA GLU A 294 -2.31 -9.60 5.40
C GLU A 294 -2.42 -8.08 5.26
N THR A 295 -1.38 -7.36 5.66
CA THR A 295 -1.38 -5.88 5.72
C THR A 295 -1.82 -5.23 4.41
N PHE A 296 -1.24 -5.64 3.28
CA PHE A 296 -1.58 -5.01 2.00
C PHE A 296 -2.99 -5.37 1.50
N ALA A 297 -3.52 -6.55 1.88
CA ALA A 297 -4.92 -6.89 1.61
C ALA A 297 -5.88 -6.00 2.42
N ILE A 298 -5.58 -5.76 3.69
CA ILE A 298 -6.35 -4.86 4.55
C ILE A 298 -6.29 -3.43 4.03
N ASN A 299 -5.11 -2.94 3.63
CA ASN A 299 -4.95 -1.60 3.08
C ASN A 299 -5.67 -1.43 1.73
N GLY A 300 -5.64 -2.45 0.87
CA GLY A 300 -6.38 -2.46 -0.39
C GLY A 300 -7.90 -2.44 -0.18
N TYR A 301 -8.38 -3.19 0.82
CA TYR A 301 -9.79 -3.16 1.22
C TYR A 301 -10.18 -1.74 1.69
N ALA A 302 -9.39 -1.15 2.58
CA ALA A 302 -9.60 0.20 3.10
C ALA A 302 -9.57 1.27 2.00
N ALA A 303 -8.79 1.09 0.94
CA ALA A 303 -8.76 2.03 -0.18
C ALA A 303 -10.11 2.10 -0.91
N VAL A 304 -10.83 0.98 -1.03
CA VAL A 304 -12.19 0.96 -1.59
C VAL A 304 -13.18 1.61 -0.61
N GLU A 305 -13.03 1.41 0.71
CA GLU A 305 -13.86 2.09 1.70
C GLU A 305 -13.69 3.62 1.66
N VAL A 306 -12.45 4.10 1.51
CA VAL A 306 -12.15 5.53 1.36
C VAL A 306 -12.75 6.09 0.08
N LEU A 307 -12.64 5.36 -1.03
CA LEU A 307 -13.26 5.76 -2.29
C LEU A 307 -14.79 5.84 -2.16
N ALA A 308 -15.40 4.82 -1.56
CA ALA A 308 -16.84 4.77 -1.34
C ALA A 308 -17.33 5.96 -0.50
N TYR A 309 -16.65 6.24 0.62
CA TYR A 309 -16.93 7.42 1.44
C TYR A 309 -16.86 8.72 0.62
N GLY A 310 -15.80 8.87 -0.18
CA GLY A 310 -15.62 10.06 -1.01
C GLY A 310 -16.75 10.26 -2.02
N ILE A 311 -17.15 9.20 -2.72
CA ILE A 311 -18.25 9.22 -3.70
C ILE A 311 -19.60 9.52 -3.01
N GLU A 312 -19.90 8.85 -1.90
CA GLU A 312 -21.13 9.09 -1.13
C GLU A 312 -21.21 10.54 -0.63
N LYS A 313 -20.10 11.07 -0.12
CA LYS A 313 -20.00 12.44 0.40
C LYS A 313 -20.06 13.50 -0.70
N ALA A 314 -19.47 13.25 -1.88
CA ALA A 314 -19.56 14.11 -3.05
C ALA A 314 -20.95 14.04 -3.72
N GLY A 315 -21.68 12.94 -3.54
CA GLY A 315 -23.02 12.71 -4.08
C GLY A 315 -23.03 12.16 -5.51
N SER A 316 -21.89 12.02 -6.17
CA SER A 316 -21.71 11.44 -7.51
C SER A 316 -20.31 10.85 -7.67
N ALA A 317 -20.18 9.88 -8.57
CA ALA A 317 -18.91 9.34 -9.05
C ALA A 317 -18.39 10.04 -10.32
N ASP A 318 -19.07 11.07 -10.84
CA ASP A 318 -18.71 11.71 -12.11
C ASP A 318 -17.61 12.79 -11.97
N ASP A 319 -17.27 13.18 -10.73
CA ASP A 319 -16.29 14.24 -10.45
C ASP A 319 -15.22 13.75 -9.45
N PRO A 320 -14.11 13.16 -9.95
CA PRO A 320 -13.05 12.64 -9.10
C PRO A 320 -12.37 13.70 -8.21
N GLU A 321 -12.30 14.96 -8.64
CA GLU A 321 -11.74 16.04 -7.82
C GLU A 321 -12.65 16.36 -6.63
N ALA A 322 -13.97 16.40 -6.83
CA ALA A 322 -14.95 16.56 -5.76
C ALA A 322 -14.88 15.39 -4.77
N VAL A 323 -14.69 14.15 -5.25
CA VAL A 323 -14.48 12.96 -4.42
C VAL A 323 -13.21 13.10 -3.59
N ALA A 324 -12.08 13.48 -4.19
CA ALA A 324 -10.82 13.72 -3.49
C ALA A 324 -10.95 14.81 -2.42
N LYS A 325 -11.64 15.91 -2.72
CA LYS A 325 -11.91 17.00 -1.80
C LYS A 325 -12.78 16.55 -0.62
N ALA A 326 -13.79 15.72 -0.88
CA ALA A 326 -14.64 15.16 0.17
C ALA A 326 -13.83 14.30 1.15
N VAL A 327 -12.92 13.45 0.66
CA VAL A 327 -12.00 12.67 1.49
C VAL A 327 -11.06 13.56 2.31
N LYS A 328 -10.54 14.63 1.71
CA LYS A 328 -9.60 15.58 2.36
C LYS A 328 -10.29 16.62 3.25
N SER A 329 -11.59 16.49 3.53
CA SER A 329 -12.35 17.44 4.35
C SER A 329 -11.89 17.51 5.81
N GLY A 330 -11.04 16.59 6.27
CA GLY A 330 -10.59 16.45 7.64
C GLY A 330 -11.59 15.75 8.56
N GLU A 331 -12.75 15.33 8.04
CA GLU A 331 -13.71 14.52 8.79
C GLU A 331 -13.18 13.07 8.97
N PRO A 332 -13.42 12.44 10.14
CA PRO A 332 -13.05 11.06 10.35
C PRO A 332 -13.79 10.11 9.41
N ILE A 333 -13.07 9.23 8.76
CA ILE A 333 -13.59 8.18 7.88
C ILE A 333 -13.48 6.84 8.60
N LYS A 334 -14.59 6.13 8.74
CA LYS A 334 -14.61 4.79 9.30
C LYS A 334 -14.17 3.79 8.25
N THR A 335 -13.10 3.09 8.53
CA THR A 335 -12.53 2.08 7.64
C THR A 335 -12.12 0.84 8.42
N THR A 336 -11.73 -0.20 7.70
CA THR A 336 -11.09 -1.40 8.24
C THR A 336 -9.82 -1.07 9.05
N LEU A 337 -9.14 0.05 8.73
CA LEU A 337 -7.97 0.53 9.49
C LEU A 337 -8.36 1.23 10.81
N GLY A 338 -9.64 1.40 11.08
CA GLY A 338 -10.18 2.22 12.15
C GLY A 338 -10.71 3.56 11.62
N GLU A 339 -10.82 4.55 12.50
CA GLU A 339 -11.13 5.93 12.08
C GLU A 339 -9.85 6.60 11.60
N ILE A 340 -9.84 7.01 10.33
CA ILE A 340 -8.72 7.73 9.71
C ILE A 340 -9.17 9.10 9.24
N THR A 341 -8.25 10.07 9.27
CA THR A 341 -8.46 11.41 8.71
C THR A 341 -7.35 11.73 7.74
N TYR A 342 -7.66 12.57 6.75
CA TYR A 342 -6.69 13.00 5.75
C TYR A 342 -6.30 14.46 5.93
N GLY A 343 -5.02 14.74 5.75
CA GLY A 343 -4.53 16.10 5.54
C GLY A 343 -4.71 16.55 4.08
N ASP A 344 -4.48 17.83 3.82
CA ASP A 344 -4.66 18.46 2.50
C ASP A 344 -3.89 17.78 1.37
N ARG A 345 -2.78 17.11 1.71
CA ARG A 345 -1.93 16.40 0.73
C ARG A 345 -2.35 14.96 0.45
N GLY A 346 -3.43 14.47 1.07
CA GLY A 346 -3.92 13.11 0.88
C GLY A 346 -3.18 12.04 1.69
N ASP A 347 -2.42 12.45 2.70
CA ASP A 347 -1.79 11.56 3.68
C ASP A 347 -2.72 11.35 4.88
N ILE A 348 -2.70 10.14 5.44
CA ILE A 348 -3.34 9.86 6.73
C ILE A 348 -2.61 10.63 7.84
N THR A 349 -3.37 11.29 8.71
CA THR A 349 -2.82 12.15 9.78
C THR A 349 -2.50 11.40 11.08
N SER A 350 -3.03 10.20 11.27
CA SER A 350 -2.78 9.37 12.45
C SER A 350 -1.44 8.63 12.38
N LYS A 351 -0.96 8.14 13.55
CA LYS A 351 0.18 7.23 13.61
C LYS A 351 -0.21 5.89 12.96
N VAL A 352 0.60 5.41 12.02
CA VAL A 352 0.27 4.24 11.21
C VAL A 352 1.31 3.11 11.29
N PHE A 353 2.48 3.32 11.92
CA PHE A 353 3.55 2.32 11.98
C PHE A 353 3.84 1.84 13.40
N GLY A 354 4.22 0.56 13.51
CA GLY A 354 4.81 -0.12 14.66
C GLY A 354 6.07 -0.87 14.26
N MET A 355 6.81 -1.39 15.25
CA MET A 355 7.99 -2.21 15.04
C MET A 355 7.63 -3.70 15.15
N TYR A 356 8.11 -4.48 14.20
CA TYR A 356 7.90 -5.92 14.11
C TYR A 356 9.23 -6.65 13.94
N LYS A 357 9.22 -7.96 14.20
CA LYS A 357 10.36 -8.84 13.96
C LYS A 357 9.95 -10.19 13.40
N TRP A 358 10.82 -10.78 12.65
CA TRP A 358 10.76 -12.19 12.27
C TRP A 358 11.22 -13.08 13.43
N HIS A 359 10.39 -14.06 13.77
CA HIS A 359 10.68 -15.03 14.84
C HIS A 359 10.05 -16.39 14.49
N ASN A 360 10.90 -17.41 14.31
CA ASN A 360 10.48 -18.78 13.96
C ASN A 360 9.53 -18.87 12.74
N GLY A 361 9.76 -18.02 11.73
CA GLY A 361 8.95 -17.99 10.52
C GLY A 361 7.66 -17.17 10.62
N GLU A 362 7.43 -16.52 11.75
CA GLU A 362 6.27 -15.68 12.00
C GLU A 362 6.67 -14.22 12.22
N ILE A 363 5.75 -13.32 11.90
CA ILE A 363 5.89 -11.88 12.18
C ILE A 363 5.22 -11.61 13.52
N ILE A 364 5.97 -11.10 14.48
CA ILE A 364 5.47 -10.73 15.81
C ILE A 364 5.82 -9.27 16.12
N SER A 365 5.09 -8.64 17.04
CA SER A 365 5.46 -7.30 17.55
C SER A 365 6.84 -7.35 18.20
N ALA A 366 7.62 -6.30 18.00
CA ALA A 366 8.91 -6.09 18.66
C ALA A 366 8.79 -5.11 19.85
N GLU A 367 7.57 -4.66 20.14
CA GLU A 367 7.22 -3.77 21.26
C GLU A 367 6.59 -4.54 22.42
#